data_9d5951327f11fa7f9268c59d64775e3b
#
_entry.id   9d5951327f11fa7f9268c59d64775e3b
#
_cell.length_a   1.000
_cell.length_b   1.000
_cell.length_c   1.000
_cell.angle_alpha   90.00
_cell.angle_beta   90.00
_cell.angle_gamma   90.00
#
_symmetry.space_group_name_H-M   'P 1'
#
loop_
_entity.id
_entity.type
_entity.pdbx_description
1 polymer ?
#
loop_
_entity_poly.entity_id
_entity_poly.type
_entity_poly.pdbx_seq_one_letter_code
_entity_poly.pdbx_strand_id
1 'polypeptide(L)'
;GIPYYDNRIIISGAVWRPGEYELSPDVHTVKQLIEQASGLKGDEFVGRAQITRLNPDFTSSVIAINIVDILNGKVPDIELQKEDQLYIPSLFDLHEPYTVKVSGAVNAPDTVLPFRKNLTVEDVIVLAGGLREAASIINVEVARRLKDPSATRSSNQTAETFNFTLDEGLAVTSGDTLFTLEPFDEVFVRFSPGYQKQQVVKVGGEITFAGNYTLKEKNTRLSELIAQSGGITPDAYVRGASLKRKLTTDELRQIETLLQLSNNSKQSRDSISVSLANLKEYPVGIDLQKALAHPGSADDLVLRDGDVLYIPQQQSTVKVSGSVTYPNSVTYTKGMDVRDCLSQAGGYNDIARKYPIVIYMNGKVATTQRKMIFFKRYPKVEPGCEIIVPAKTQRDRRASLAEIMSVGSSVTSMAAMITSMINLLK
;
A
#
# COMPACT_ATOMS: atom_id res chain seq x y z
N GLY A 1 17.14 -4.53 57.60
CA GLY A 1 18.19 -4.57 56.57
C GLY A 1 18.10 -5.88 55.84
N ILE A 2 18.26 -5.91 54.53
CA ILE A 2 18.37 -7.11 53.72
C ILE A 2 19.70 -7.76 54.13
N PRO A 3 19.73 -9.06 54.54
CA PRO A 3 20.98 -9.71 54.90
C PRO A 3 21.92 -9.69 53.70
N TYR A 4 23.09 -9.12 53.85
CA TYR A 4 24.14 -9.21 52.83
C TYR A 4 24.80 -10.57 52.96
N TYR A 5 24.63 -11.43 51.96
CA TYR A 5 25.28 -12.76 51.97
C TYR A 5 26.77 -12.60 51.66
N ASP A 6 27.56 -12.84 52.66
CA ASP A 6 29.02 -12.74 52.54
C ASP A 6 29.65 -13.87 51.73
N ASN A 7 28.90 -14.96 51.51
CA ASN A 7 29.35 -16.22 50.86
C ASN A 7 28.53 -16.50 49.59
N ARG A 8 28.22 -15.51 48.80
CA ARG A 8 27.38 -15.64 47.60
C ARG A 8 28.15 -16.33 46.45
N ILE A 9 27.49 -17.26 45.79
CA ILE A 9 27.82 -17.77 44.47
C ILE A 9 26.57 -17.71 43.57
N ILE A 10 26.75 -17.56 42.29
CA ILE A 10 25.66 -17.37 41.36
C ILE A 10 25.69 -18.45 40.30
N ILE A 11 24.54 -19.03 39.95
CA ILE A 11 24.37 -19.90 38.79
C ILE A 11 23.29 -19.37 37.89
N SER A 12 23.56 -19.35 36.58
CA SER A 12 22.66 -18.85 35.55
C SER A 12 22.70 -19.67 34.26
N GLY A 13 21.69 -19.49 33.40
CA GLY A 13 21.56 -20.18 32.11
C GLY A 13 20.72 -21.44 32.18
N ALA A 14 21.21 -22.58 31.59
CA ALA A 14 20.45 -23.80 31.37
C ALA A 14 20.39 -24.71 32.61
N VAL A 15 19.91 -24.17 33.73
CA VAL A 15 19.63 -24.91 34.98
C VAL A 15 18.19 -24.70 35.38
N TRP A 16 17.60 -25.69 36.13
CA TRP A 16 16.19 -25.57 36.52
C TRP A 16 15.92 -24.45 37.48
N ARG A 17 16.87 -24.14 38.40
CA ARG A 17 16.72 -23.05 39.40
C ARG A 17 17.94 -22.13 39.33
N PRO A 18 17.99 -21.20 38.34
CA PRO A 18 19.02 -20.20 38.30
C PRO A 18 18.81 -19.19 39.49
N GLY A 19 19.90 -18.68 40.04
CA GLY A 19 19.84 -17.76 41.16
C GLY A 19 21.12 -17.64 41.97
N GLU A 20 20.98 -17.04 43.12
CA GLU A 20 22.06 -16.90 44.09
C GLU A 20 21.98 -18.01 45.15
N TYR A 21 23.12 -18.56 45.46
CA TYR A 21 23.29 -19.65 46.43
C TYR A 21 24.37 -19.28 47.46
N GLU A 22 24.32 -19.92 48.63
CA GLU A 22 25.31 -19.73 49.67
C GLU A 22 26.46 -20.75 49.42
N LEU A 23 27.70 -20.24 49.42
CA LEU A 23 28.91 -21.05 49.47
C LEU A 23 29.06 -21.68 50.86
N SER A 24 28.84 -22.96 50.97
CA SER A 24 28.84 -23.71 52.24
C SER A 24 29.61 -25.03 52.09
N PRO A 25 29.91 -25.73 53.22
CA PRO A 25 30.55 -27.07 53.13
C PRO A 25 29.80 -28.04 52.24
N ASP A 26 28.49 -27.92 52.09
CA ASP A 26 27.64 -28.78 51.28
C ASP A 26 27.53 -28.30 49.82
N VAL A 27 27.84 -27.01 49.53
CA VAL A 27 27.78 -26.41 48.22
C VAL A 27 29.03 -25.56 47.97
N HIS A 28 30.13 -26.24 47.60
CA HIS A 28 31.42 -25.57 47.37
C HIS A 28 32.10 -25.99 46.06
N THR A 29 31.46 -26.87 45.28
CA THR A 29 31.95 -27.27 43.92
C THR A 29 30.93 -27.06 42.84
N VAL A 30 31.39 -27.03 41.60
CA VAL A 30 30.51 -26.86 40.43
C VAL A 30 29.43 -27.93 40.39
N LYS A 31 29.76 -29.18 40.62
CA LYS A 31 28.78 -30.26 40.63
C LYS A 31 27.72 -30.09 41.69
N GLN A 32 28.11 -29.77 42.91
CA GLN A 32 27.19 -29.56 44.03
C GLN A 32 26.29 -28.35 43.78
N LEU A 33 26.81 -27.28 43.18
CA LEU A 33 26.01 -26.08 42.85
C LEU A 33 24.96 -26.40 41.77
N ILE A 34 25.32 -27.22 40.73
CA ILE A 34 24.36 -27.69 39.71
C ILE A 34 23.28 -28.59 40.35
N GLU A 35 23.68 -29.51 41.26
CA GLU A 35 22.74 -30.36 42.00
C GLU A 35 21.77 -29.51 42.85
N GLN A 36 22.28 -28.49 43.58
CA GLN A 36 21.47 -27.57 44.35
C GLN A 36 20.52 -26.74 43.49
N ALA A 37 20.94 -26.38 42.24
CA ALA A 37 20.12 -25.74 41.26
C ALA A 37 19.11 -26.69 40.56
N SER A 38 18.90 -27.87 41.14
CA SER A 38 18.00 -28.94 40.65
C SER A 38 18.41 -29.53 39.30
N GLY A 39 19.70 -29.44 38.96
CA GLY A 39 20.25 -30.02 37.75
C GLY A 39 20.11 -29.16 36.47
N LEU A 40 20.57 -29.75 35.37
CA LEU A 40 20.54 -29.16 34.04
C LEU A 40 19.16 -29.33 33.38
N LYS A 41 18.77 -28.40 32.50
CA LYS A 41 17.47 -28.43 31.82
C LYS A 41 17.37 -29.42 30.65
N GLY A 42 18.52 -29.93 30.15
CA GLY A 42 18.58 -30.79 28.96
C GLY A 42 18.80 -30.04 27.65
N ASP A 43 18.79 -28.70 27.67
CA ASP A 43 19.11 -27.83 26.54
C ASP A 43 20.46 -27.13 26.69
N GLU A 44 21.26 -27.54 27.67
CA GLU A 44 22.56 -26.95 27.95
C GLU A 44 23.58 -27.19 26.83
N PHE A 45 24.40 -26.17 26.56
CA PHE A 45 25.58 -26.28 25.72
C PHE A 45 26.73 -26.80 26.58
N VAL A 46 26.90 -28.11 26.57
CA VAL A 46 27.82 -28.85 27.45
C VAL A 46 29.31 -28.61 27.17
N GLY A 47 29.62 -28.19 25.93
CA GLY A 47 31.00 -28.04 25.49
C GLY A 47 31.78 -26.88 26.13
N ARG A 48 31.08 -25.86 26.60
CA ARG A 48 31.71 -24.68 27.21
C ARG A 48 30.75 -23.89 28.10
N ALA A 49 30.88 -24.14 29.40
CA ALA A 49 30.34 -23.22 30.42
C ALA A 49 31.47 -22.33 30.94
N GLN A 50 31.12 -21.31 31.73
CA GLN A 50 32.06 -20.29 32.20
C GLN A 50 31.85 -20.03 33.69
N ILE A 51 32.93 -19.95 34.45
CA ILE A 51 32.93 -19.35 35.77
C ILE A 51 33.61 -18.00 35.65
N THR A 52 32.89 -16.94 35.98
CA THR A 52 33.46 -15.58 36.19
C THR A 52 33.88 -15.48 37.64
N ARG A 53 35.15 -15.28 37.89
CA ARG A 53 35.76 -15.16 39.22
C ARG A 53 36.33 -13.77 39.41
N LEU A 54 36.03 -13.18 40.57
CA LEU A 54 36.59 -11.91 40.97
C LEU A 54 37.98 -12.13 41.60
N ASN A 55 39.00 -11.51 41.03
CA ASN A 55 40.37 -11.56 41.55
C ASN A 55 40.56 -10.61 42.74
N PRO A 56 41.64 -10.75 43.56
CA PRO A 56 41.93 -9.89 44.67
C PRO A 56 42.18 -8.40 44.29
N ASP A 57 42.58 -8.15 43.05
CA ASP A 57 42.77 -6.82 42.46
C ASP A 57 41.49 -6.21 41.90
N PHE A 58 40.32 -6.82 42.12
CA PHE A 58 39.01 -6.46 41.60
C PHE A 58 38.87 -6.61 40.08
N THR A 59 39.79 -7.23 39.39
CA THR A 59 39.59 -7.67 37.99
C THR A 59 38.80 -8.97 37.94
N SER A 60 38.15 -9.26 36.82
CA SER A 60 37.44 -10.51 36.63
C SER A 60 38.21 -11.43 35.70
N SER A 61 38.31 -12.71 36.05
CA SER A 61 38.84 -13.76 35.19
C SER A 61 37.76 -14.74 34.80
N VAL A 62 37.89 -15.30 33.59
CA VAL A 62 36.94 -16.33 33.08
C VAL A 62 37.62 -17.66 33.01
N ILE A 63 37.03 -18.65 33.68
CA ILE A 63 37.46 -20.03 33.68
C ILE A 63 36.48 -20.82 32.80
N ALA A 64 36.97 -21.31 31.64
CA ALA A 64 36.16 -22.14 30.76
C ALA A 64 36.16 -23.58 31.25
N ILE A 65 34.98 -24.18 31.33
CA ILE A 65 34.78 -25.53 31.83
C ILE A 65 33.92 -26.36 30.88
N ASN A 66 34.14 -27.66 30.85
CA ASN A 66 33.25 -28.63 30.22
C ASN A 66 32.43 -29.31 31.29
N ILE A 67 31.15 -29.00 31.35
CA ILE A 67 30.25 -29.51 32.40
C ILE A 67 30.11 -31.01 32.34
N VAL A 68 30.02 -31.62 31.14
CA VAL A 68 29.88 -33.08 31.01
C VAL A 68 31.11 -33.83 31.51
N ASP A 69 32.30 -33.32 31.27
CA ASP A 69 33.53 -33.94 31.72
C ASP A 69 33.67 -33.88 33.25
N ILE A 70 33.22 -32.79 33.88
CA ILE A 70 33.16 -32.66 35.34
C ILE A 70 32.11 -33.63 35.92
N LEU A 71 30.89 -33.63 35.41
CA LEU A 71 29.81 -34.48 35.93
C LEU A 71 30.12 -35.98 35.79
N ASN A 72 30.81 -36.36 34.72
CA ASN A 72 31.22 -37.74 34.47
C ASN A 72 32.54 -38.14 35.18
N GLY A 73 33.15 -37.21 35.91
CA GLY A 73 34.38 -37.50 36.65
C GLY A 73 35.62 -37.66 35.76
N LYS A 74 35.60 -37.23 34.50
CA LYS A 74 36.76 -37.27 33.58
C LYS A 74 37.78 -36.18 33.94
N VAL A 75 37.31 -35.09 34.51
CA VAL A 75 38.09 -33.93 34.93
C VAL A 75 37.74 -33.69 36.42
N PRO A 76 38.72 -33.29 37.27
CA PRO A 76 38.44 -32.90 38.65
C PRO A 76 37.39 -31.84 38.73
N ASP A 77 36.50 -31.95 39.74
CA ASP A 77 35.53 -30.91 40.02
C ASP A 77 36.23 -29.62 40.45
N ILE A 78 35.65 -28.50 40.19
CA ILE A 78 36.23 -27.18 40.45
C ILE A 78 35.66 -26.63 41.73
N GLU A 79 36.53 -26.25 42.66
CA GLU A 79 36.15 -25.53 43.89
C GLU A 79 35.75 -24.12 43.55
N LEU A 80 34.55 -23.73 44.01
CA LEU A 80 33.99 -22.41 43.88
C LEU A 80 34.54 -21.48 44.96
N GLN A 81 34.66 -20.22 44.60
CA GLN A 81 35.04 -19.14 45.50
C GLN A 81 33.89 -18.16 45.65
N LYS A 82 33.96 -17.35 46.71
CA LYS A 82 33.02 -16.28 46.94
C LYS A 82 32.87 -15.37 45.71
N GLU A 83 31.63 -15.04 45.35
CA GLU A 83 31.25 -14.19 44.19
C GLU A 83 31.51 -14.86 42.83
N ASP A 84 31.83 -16.18 42.79
CA ASP A 84 31.90 -16.89 41.52
C ASP A 84 30.51 -16.89 40.85
N GLN A 85 30.51 -16.66 39.55
CA GLN A 85 29.31 -16.68 38.70
C GLN A 85 29.48 -17.80 37.66
N LEU A 86 28.75 -18.91 37.83
CA LEU A 86 28.69 -19.99 36.89
C LEU A 86 27.59 -19.71 35.86
N TYR A 87 27.98 -19.57 34.60
CA TYR A 87 27.07 -19.46 33.48
C TYR A 87 27.13 -20.73 32.61
N ILE A 88 25.99 -21.37 32.44
CA ILE A 88 25.80 -22.54 31.58
C ILE A 88 24.91 -22.13 30.43
N PRO A 89 25.47 -21.89 29.21
CA PRO A 89 24.67 -21.43 28.10
C PRO A 89 23.66 -22.51 27.64
N SER A 90 22.47 -22.10 27.21
CA SER A 90 21.55 -22.94 26.48
C SER A 90 22.00 -23.07 25.01
N LEU A 91 21.73 -24.22 24.39
CA LEU A 91 21.88 -24.38 22.94
C LEU A 91 21.08 -23.34 22.15
N PHE A 92 19.93 -22.91 22.69
CA PHE A 92 19.07 -21.92 22.07
C PHE A 92 19.61 -20.48 22.17
N ASP A 93 20.45 -20.19 23.16
CA ASP A 93 21.08 -18.87 23.31
C ASP A 93 22.27 -18.65 22.35
N LEU A 94 22.81 -19.74 21.79
CA LEU A 94 24.03 -19.74 20.98
C LEU A 94 23.78 -19.68 19.47
N HIS A 95 22.53 -19.62 19.03
CA HIS A 95 22.17 -19.47 17.63
C HIS A 95 20.98 -18.52 17.46
N GLU A 96 20.80 -18.02 16.23
CA GLU A 96 19.62 -17.23 15.88
C GLU A 96 18.33 -18.01 16.18
N PRO A 97 17.25 -17.34 16.64
CA PRO A 97 15.94 -17.96 16.78
C PRO A 97 15.50 -18.54 15.43
N TYR A 98 15.33 -19.83 15.34
CA TYR A 98 14.91 -20.50 14.13
C TYR A 98 13.45 -20.20 13.83
N THR A 99 13.19 -19.66 12.66
CA THR A 99 11.85 -19.27 12.19
C THR A 99 11.59 -19.80 10.80
N VAL A 100 10.31 -19.85 10.43
CA VAL A 100 9.82 -20.07 9.06
C VAL A 100 8.86 -18.94 8.72
N LYS A 101 8.92 -18.43 7.50
CA LYS A 101 8.05 -17.34 7.05
C LYS A 101 7.08 -17.84 6.00
N VAL A 102 5.83 -17.35 6.05
CA VAL A 102 4.79 -17.61 5.05
C VAL A 102 4.31 -16.31 4.46
N SER A 103 4.28 -16.20 3.13
CA SER A 103 3.92 -15.00 2.40
C SER A 103 2.98 -15.29 1.23
N GLY A 104 2.31 -14.25 0.72
CA GLY A 104 1.47 -14.31 -0.46
C GLY A 104 -0.01 -14.54 -0.18
N ALA A 105 -0.65 -15.47 -0.92
CA ALA A 105 -2.10 -15.66 -0.91
C ALA A 105 -2.60 -16.52 0.26
N VAL A 106 -2.16 -16.22 1.48
CA VAL A 106 -2.65 -16.80 2.74
C VAL A 106 -3.45 -15.77 3.53
N ASN A 107 -4.27 -16.22 4.49
CA ASN A 107 -5.13 -15.31 5.26
C ASN A 107 -4.33 -14.36 6.16
N ALA A 108 -3.21 -14.82 6.73
CA ALA A 108 -2.25 -13.99 7.46
C ALA A 108 -0.90 -13.96 6.69
N PRO A 109 -0.75 -13.10 5.67
CA PRO A 109 0.49 -13.00 4.91
C PRO A 109 1.62 -12.41 5.77
N ASP A 110 2.86 -12.74 5.40
CA ASP A 110 4.09 -12.33 6.09
C ASP A 110 4.18 -12.78 7.56
N THR A 111 3.47 -13.89 7.89
CA THR A 111 3.53 -14.51 9.21
C THR A 111 4.89 -15.18 9.40
N VAL A 112 5.55 -14.86 10.53
CA VAL A 112 6.78 -15.49 10.97
C VAL A 112 6.43 -16.43 12.11
N LEU A 113 6.74 -17.72 11.91
CA LEU A 113 6.46 -18.79 12.86
C LEU A 113 7.76 -19.31 13.47
N PRO A 114 7.78 -19.68 14.75
CA PRO A 114 8.93 -20.40 15.30
C PRO A 114 9.07 -21.76 14.62
N PHE A 115 10.28 -22.09 14.19
CA PHE A 115 10.58 -23.37 13.58
C PHE A 115 10.37 -24.51 14.58
N ARG A 116 9.81 -25.61 14.10
CA ARG A 116 9.66 -26.88 14.83
C ARG A 116 10.12 -28.05 13.95
N LYS A 117 10.69 -29.09 14.55
CA LYS A 117 11.06 -30.27 13.79
C LYS A 117 9.84 -30.92 13.14
N ASN A 118 10.01 -31.46 11.95
CA ASN A 118 8.97 -32.12 11.14
C ASN A 118 7.82 -31.15 10.69
N LEU A 119 8.07 -29.86 10.69
CA LEU A 119 7.12 -28.89 10.18
C LEU A 119 7.03 -29.03 8.66
N THR A 120 5.81 -29.14 8.12
CA THR A 120 5.55 -29.29 6.68
C THR A 120 5.04 -28.00 6.05
N VAL A 121 4.91 -27.98 4.72
CA VAL A 121 4.33 -26.86 3.97
C VAL A 121 2.87 -26.65 4.35
N GLU A 122 2.12 -27.74 4.50
CA GLU A 122 0.71 -27.73 4.90
C GLU A 122 0.53 -27.13 6.28
N ASP A 123 1.38 -27.54 7.24
CA ASP A 123 1.30 -27.04 8.63
C ASP A 123 1.45 -25.51 8.70
N VAL A 124 2.42 -24.96 7.98
CA VAL A 124 2.65 -23.50 8.03
C VAL A 124 1.55 -22.72 7.32
N ILE A 125 0.96 -23.28 6.26
CA ILE A 125 -0.22 -22.68 5.60
C ILE A 125 -1.40 -22.68 6.56
N VAL A 126 -1.66 -23.77 7.27
CA VAL A 126 -2.72 -23.85 8.28
C VAL A 126 -2.47 -22.86 9.41
N LEU A 127 -1.24 -22.77 9.92
CA LEU A 127 -0.85 -21.81 10.96
C LEU A 127 -0.95 -20.35 10.50
N ALA A 128 -0.82 -20.08 9.19
CA ALA A 128 -1.06 -18.79 8.59
C ALA A 128 -2.56 -18.51 8.31
N GLY A 129 -3.45 -19.34 8.86
CA GLY A 129 -4.90 -19.21 8.74
C GLY A 129 -5.50 -19.79 7.45
N GLY A 130 -4.74 -20.60 6.70
CA GLY A 130 -5.16 -21.23 5.45
C GLY A 130 -4.99 -20.33 4.22
N LEU A 131 -5.41 -20.85 3.07
CA LEU A 131 -5.35 -20.18 1.78
C LEU A 131 -6.46 -19.14 1.61
N ARG A 132 -6.19 -18.06 0.91
CA ARG A 132 -7.22 -17.16 0.38
C ARG A 132 -7.89 -17.76 -0.83
N GLU A 133 -9.12 -17.34 -1.13
CA GLU A 133 -9.83 -17.71 -2.36
C GLU A 133 -9.01 -17.45 -3.64
N ALA A 134 -8.20 -16.41 -3.60
CA ALA A 134 -7.32 -16.02 -4.71
C ALA A 134 -6.02 -16.83 -4.81
N ALA A 135 -5.80 -17.82 -3.94
CA ALA A 135 -4.55 -18.59 -3.92
C ALA A 135 -4.45 -19.55 -5.12
N SER A 136 -3.22 -19.71 -5.61
CA SER A 136 -2.89 -20.77 -6.55
C SER A 136 -2.49 -22.02 -5.78
N ILE A 137 -3.24 -23.09 -5.93
CA ILE A 137 -2.91 -24.40 -5.33
C ILE A 137 -1.79 -25.15 -6.08
N ILE A 138 -1.55 -24.77 -7.34
CA ILE A 138 -0.53 -25.41 -8.18
C ILE A 138 0.85 -24.73 -8.13
N ASN A 139 0.98 -23.64 -7.37
CA ASN A 139 2.22 -22.88 -7.33
C ASN A 139 2.50 -22.39 -5.92
N VAL A 140 2.92 -23.31 -5.09
CA VAL A 140 3.46 -23.05 -3.75
C VAL A 140 4.96 -23.30 -3.79
N GLU A 141 5.75 -22.30 -3.50
CA GLU A 141 7.20 -22.32 -3.57
C GLU A 141 7.79 -22.22 -2.17
N VAL A 142 8.77 -23.07 -1.87
CA VAL A 142 9.61 -22.93 -0.69
C VAL A 142 11.00 -22.48 -1.14
N ALA A 143 11.45 -21.36 -0.58
CA ALA A 143 12.82 -20.88 -0.76
C ALA A 143 13.66 -21.18 0.48
N ARG A 144 14.75 -21.92 0.29
CA ARG A 144 15.69 -22.34 1.33
C ARG A 144 17.00 -21.58 1.19
N ARG A 145 17.52 -21.08 2.30
CA ARG A 145 18.83 -20.43 2.35
C ARG A 145 19.95 -21.42 2.06
N LEU A 146 20.92 -20.99 1.29
CA LEU A 146 22.18 -21.73 1.17
C LEU A 146 23.04 -21.49 2.41
N LYS A 147 23.54 -22.57 2.99
CA LYS A 147 24.38 -22.53 4.18
C LYS A 147 25.63 -23.36 3.95
N ASP A 148 26.75 -22.70 3.74
CA ASP A 148 28.07 -23.34 3.72
C ASP A 148 29.02 -22.52 4.61
N PRO A 149 29.15 -22.88 5.90
CA PRO A 149 30.02 -22.17 6.83
C PRO A 149 31.52 -22.38 6.53
N SER A 150 31.85 -23.31 5.63
CA SER A 150 33.23 -23.59 5.21
C SER A 150 33.62 -22.92 3.89
N ALA A 151 32.67 -22.24 3.23
CA ALA A 151 32.91 -21.61 1.94
C ALA A 151 34.01 -20.54 2.02
N THR A 152 34.99 -20.63 1.15
CA THR A 152 36.07 -19.63 0.98
C THR A 152 35.78 -18.67 -0.17
N ARG A 153 34.71 -18.89 -0.93
CA ARG A 153 34.29 -18.05 -2.07
C ARG A 153 32.77 -17.91 -2.05
N SER A 154 32.28 -16.75 -2.53
CA SER A 154 30.86 -16.54 -2.72
C SER A 154 30.32 -17.39 -3.87
N SER A 155 29.12 -17.96 -3.71
CA SER A 155 28.36 -18.60 -4.77
C SER A 155 27.53 -17.57 -5.52
N ASN A 156 27.27 -17.80 -6.80
CA ASN A 156 26.26 -17.07 -7.57
C ASN A 156 24.83 -17.54 -7.25
N GLN A 157 24.69 -18.71 -6.67
CA GLN A 157 23.41 -19.24 -6.22
C GLN A 157 23.04 -18.56 -4.89
N THR A 158 21.82 -18.03 -4.80
CA THR A 158 21.34 -17.27 -3.64
C THR A 158 20.36 -18.06 -2.77
N ALA A 159 19.65 -19.02 -3.36
CA ALA A 159 18.68 -19.88 -2.67
C ALA A 159 18.49 -21.18 -3.44
N GLU A 160 17.93 -22.16 -2.76
CA GLU A 160 17.37 -23.39 -3.33
C GLU A 160 15.84 -23.26 -3.28
N THR A 161 15.16 -23.65 -4.36
CA THR A 161 13.69 -23.52 -4.44
C THR A 161 13.03 -24.85 -4.72
N PHE A 162 11.92 -25.10 -4.03
CA PHE A 162 11.10 -26.29 -4.17
C PHE A 162 9.68 -25.88 -4.50
N ASN A 163 9.05 -26.56 -5.44
CA ASN A 163 7.70 -26.24 -5.89
C ASN A 163 6.73 -27.37 -5.55
N PHE A 164 5.56 -26.98 -5.05
CA PHE A 164 4.52 -27.90 -4.59
C PHE A 164 3.17 -27.56 -5.23
N THR A 165 2.39 -28.62 -5.46
CA THR A 165 0.97 -28.52 -5.79
C THR A 165 0.18 -29.10 -4.63
N LEU A 166 -0.85 -28.37 -4.20
CA LEU A 166 -1.77 -28.77 -3.14
C LEU A 166 -3.12 -29.19 -3.74
N ASP A 167 -3.89 -29.97 -3.01
CA ASP A 167 -5.31 -30.15 -3.27
C ASP A 167 -6.18 -29.15 -2.47
N GLU A 168 -7.50 -29.26 -2.59
CA GLU A 168 -8.43 -28.45 -1.83
C GLU A 168 -8.39 -28.70 -0.32
N GLY A 169 -7.89 -29.87 0.10
CA GLY A 169 -7.68 -30.24 1.49
C GLY A 169 -6.31 -29.80 2.05
N LEU A 170 -5.53 -29.05 1.27
CA LEU A 170 -4.16 -28.59 1.55
C LEU A 170 -3.10 -29.70 1.54
N ALA A 171 -3.42 -30.90 1.12
CA ALA A 171 -2.43 -31.96 1.01
C ALA A 171 -1.53 -31.77 -0.22
N VAL A 172 -0.23 -32.02 -0.09
CA VAL A 172 0.72 -31.98 -1.20
C VAL A 172 0.43 -33.15 -2.16
N THR A 173 0.09 -32.84 -3.41
CA THR A 173 -0.21 -33.81 -4.46
C THR A 173 0.92 -33.94 -5.50
N SER A 174 1.79 -32.94 -5.60
CA SER A 174 2.97 -32.96 -6.46
C SER A 174 4.12 -32.22 -5.78
N GLY A 175 5.30 -32.73 -5.92
CA GLY A 175 6.50 -32.41 -5.17
C GLY A 175 6.89 -33.56 -4.25
N ASP A 176 7.82 -33.33 -3.33
CA ASP A 176 8.18 -34.27 -2.30
C ASP A 176 7.15 -34.26 -1.17
N THR A 177 6.32 -35.27 -1.07
CA THR A 177 5.27 -35.43 -0.04
C THR A 177 5.83 -35.66 1.37
N LEU A 178 7.10 -35.98 1.49
CA LEU A 178 7.81 -36.15 2.77
C LEU A 178 8.68 -34.93 3.10
N PHE A 179 8.55 -33.86 2.32
CA PHE A 179 9.34 -32.64 2.50
C PHE A 179 9.05 -31.99 3.85
N THR A 180 10.12 -31.75 4.58
CA THR A 180 10.06 -30.99 5.83
C THR A 180 10.82 -29.71 5.69
N LEU A 181 10.24 -28.66 6.28
CA LEU A 181 10.86 -27.34 6.31
C LEU A 181 12.11 -27.35 7.20
N GLU A 182 13.06 -26.52 6.82
CA GLU A 182 14.26 -26.22 7.59
C GLU A 182 14.19 -24.82 8.22
N PRO A 183 15.06 -24.54 9.21
CA PRO A 183 15.15 -23.18 9.77
C PRO A 183 15.38 -22.14 8.68
N PHE A 184 14.60 -21.05 8.73
CA PHE A 184 14.61 -19.90 7.83
C PHE A 184 14.07 -20.16 6.41
N ASP A 185 13.39 -21.29 6.18
CA ASP A 185 12.65 -21.47 4.94
C ASP A 185 11.54 -20.43 4.81
N GLU A 186 11.33 -19.92 3.60
CA GLU A 186 10.24 -19.02 3.26
C GLU A 186 9.26 -19.71 2.30
N VAL A 187 7.99 -19.79 2.69
CA VAL A 187 6.91 -20.39 1.91
C VAL A 187 6.14 -19.28 1.20
N PHE A 188 6.07 -19.33 -0.13
CA PHE A 188 5.37 -18.39 -0.97
C PHE A 188 4.17 -19.04 -1.63
N VAL A 189 2.97 -18.62 -1.27
CA VAL A 189 1.73 -19.00 -1.96
C VAL A 189 1.41 -17.95 -3.01
N ARG A 190 1.48 -18.33 -4.29
CA ARG A 190 1.21 -17.39 -5.39
C ARG A 190 -0.28 -17.14 -5.55
N PHE A 191 -0.63 -15.97 -6.13
CA PHE A 191 -2.00 -15.67 -6.51
C PHE A 191 -2.34 -16.40 -7.82
N SER A 192 -3.55 -16.97 -7.89
CA SER A 192 -4.04 -17.60 -9.12
C SER A 192 -4.27 -16.57 -10.21
N PRO A 193 -3.70 -16.73 -11.41
CA PRO A 193 -3.97 -15.84 -12.53
C PRO A 193 -5.42 -15.95 -13.03
N GLY A 194 -6.11 -17.04 -12.71
CA GLY A 194 -7.53 -17.25 -13.01
C GLY A 194 -8.48 -16.54 -12.04
N TYR A 195 -7.99 -16.09 -10.88
CA TYR A 195 -8.83 -15.36 -9.94
C TYR A 195 -9.01 -13.91 -10.38
N GLN A 196 -10.26 -13.51 -10.48
CA GLN A 196 -10.64 -12.13 -10.78
C GLN A 196 -11.69 -11.66 -9.77
N LYS A 197 -11.36 -10.63 -9.01
CA LYS A 197 -12.33 -9.97 -8.17
C LYS A 197 -13.36 -9.27 -9.05
N GLN A 198 -14.62 -9.33 -8.66
CA GLN A 198 -15.70 -8.63 -9.35
C GLN A 198 -15.41 -7.14 -9.44
N GLN A 199 -15.51 -6.61 -10.65
CA GLN A 199 -15.38 -5.19 -10.93
C GLN A 199 -16.76 -4.59 -11.12
N VAL A 200 -17.02 -3.46 -10.47
CA VAL A 200 -18.34 -2.83 -10.42
C VAL A 200 -18.25 -1.37 -10.87
N VAL A 201 -19.15 -0.99 -11.75
CA VAL A 201 -19.32 0.41 -12.21
C VAL A 201 -20.70 0.91 -11.80
N LYS A 202 -20.83 2.22 -11.64
CA LYS A 202 -22.12 2.85 -11.30
C LYS A 202 -22.64 3.68 -12.47
N VAL A 203 -23.92 3.54 -12.77
CA VAL A 203 -24.60 4.38 -13.74
C VAL A 203 -25.72 5.16 -13.04
N GLY A 204 -25.84 6.44 -13.36
CA GLY A 204 -26.86 7.30 -12.77
C GLY A 204 -27.35 8.39 -13.72
N GLY A 205 -28.40 9.09 -13.32
CA GLY A 205 -29.06 10.12 -14.10
C GLY A 205 -30.13 9.57 -15.06
N GLU A 206 -30.23 10.12 -16.26
CA GLU A 206 -31.25 9.82 -17.26
C GLU A 206 -30.93 8.51 -18.02
N ILE A 207 -31.09 7.40 -17.32
CA ILE A 207 -30.92 6.02 -17.80
C ILE A 207 -32.07 5.17 -17.28
N THR A 208 -32.48 4.16 -18.04
CA THR A 208 -33.67 3.37 -17.70
C THR A 208 -33.52 2.65 -16.36
N PHE A 209 -32.41 2.00 -16.11
CA PHE A 209 -32.13 1.32 -14.85
C PHE A 209 -30.83 1.85 -14.26
N ALA A 210 -30.92 2.88 -13.42
CA ALA A 210 -29.80 3.41 -12.69
C ALA A 210 -29.37 2.45 -11.57
N GLY A 211 -28.05 2.31 -11.34
CA GLY A 211 -27.53 1.41 -10.30
C GLY A 211 -26.11 0.99 -10.51
N ASN A 212 -25.72 -0.05 -9.78
CA ASN A 212 -24.42 -0.67 -9.90
C ASN A 212 -24.48 -1.83 -10.90
N TYR A 213 -23.47 -1.94 -11.75
CA TYR A 213 -23.34 -2.98 -12.76
C TYR A 213 -21.99 -3.67 -12.64
N THR A 214 -22.00 -5.00 -12.67
CA THR A 214 -20.78 -5.79 -12.70
C THR A 214 -20.24 -5.85 -14.11
N LEU A 215 -18.95 -5.55 -14.30
CA LEU A 215 -18.27 -5.73 -15.57
C LEU A 215 -18.06 -7.23 -15.81
N LYS A 216 -18.61 -7.74 -16.90
CA LYS A 216 -18.50 -9.16 -17.27
C LYS A 216 -17.13 -9.49 -17.85
N GLU A 217 -16.54 -8.53 -18.56
CA GLU A 217 -15.25 -8.65 -19.24
C GLU A 217 -14.36 -7.44 -18.95
N LYS A 218 -13.04 -7.63 -19.02
CA LYS A 218 -12.06 -6.55 -18.79
C LYS A 218 -12.12 -5.42 -19.81
N ASN A 219 -12.69 -5.70 -20.98
CA ASN A 219 -12.81 -4.77 -22.11
C ASN A 219 -14.24 -4.21 -22.25
N THR A 220 -15.14 -4.42 -21.29
CA THR A 220 -16.50 -3.85 -21.32
C THR A 220 -16.44 -2.34 -21.54
N ARG A 221 -17.24 -1.83 -22.49
CA ARG A 221 -17.22 -0.45 -22.96
C ARG A 221 -18.45 0.34 -22.51
N LEU A 222 -18.41 1.67 -22.70
CA LEU A 222 -19.51 2.58 -22.38
C LEU A 222 -20.82 2.19 -23.07
N SER A 223 -20.77 1.87 -24.38
CA SER A 223 -21.93 1.49 -25.17
C SER A 223 -22.61 0.22 -24.64
N GLU A 224 -21.81 -0.77 -24.24
CA GLU A 224 -22.31 -2.02 -23.66
C GLU A 224 -22.97 -1.79 -22.29
N LEU A 225 -22.38 -0.94 -21.44
CA LEU A 225 -22.94 -0.58 -20.16
C LEU A 225 -24.31 0.11 -20.32
N ILE A 226 -24.43 1.04 -21.27
CA ILE A 226 -25.69 1.71 -21.58
C ILE A 226 -26.74 0.71 -22.08
N ALA A 227 -26.37 -0.20 -22.95
CA ALA A 227 -27.26 -1.27 -23.43
C ALA A 227 -27.72 -2.17 -22.27
N GLN A 228 -26.79 -2.56 -21.38
CA GLN A 228 -27.07 -3.39 -20.20
C GLN A 228 -28.00 -2.69 -19.20
N SER A 229 -27.92 -1.36 -19.10
CA SER A 229 -28.76 -0.54 -18.23
C SER A 229 -30.10 -0.12 -18.85
N GLY A 230 -30.51 -0.75 -19.97
CA GLY A 230 -31.80 -0.54 -20.63
C GLY A 230 -31.87 0.69 -21.51
N GLY A 231 -30.73 1.33 -21.79
CA GLY A 231 -30.68 2.51 -22.64
C GLY A 231 -30.93 3.84 -21.90
N ILE A 232 -30.73 4.93 -22.60
CA ILE A 232 -30.96 6.31 -22.13
C ILE A 232 -32.44 6.69 -22.17
N THR A 233 -32.89 7.57 -21.26
CA THR A 233 -34.26 8.11 -21.29
C THR A 233 -34.43 9.20 -22.37
N PRO A 234 -35.66 9.53 -22.78
CA PRO A 234 -35.92 10.62 -23.74
C PRO A 234 -35.42 12.00 -23.27
N ASP A 235 -35.37 12.23 -21.95
CA ASP A 235 -34.96 13.49 -21.34
C ASP A 235 -33.44 13.61 -21.15
N ALA A 236 -32.68 12.59 -21.56
CA ALA A 236 -31.23 12.53 -21.38
C ALA A 236 -30.47 13.53 -22.24
N TYR A 237 -29.59 14.30 -21.61
CA TYR A 237 -28.64 15.13 -22.30
C TYR A 237 -27.31 14.39 -22.52
N VAL A 238 -27.26 13.59 -23.60
CA VAL A 238 -26.15 12.65 -23.91
C VAL A 238 -24.80 13.39 -24.02
N ARG A 239 -24.78 14.62 -24.56
CA ARG A 239 -23.56 15.44 -24.66
C ARG A 239 -23.02 15.91 -23.32
N GLY A 240 -23.88 15.96 -22.31
CA GLY A 240 -23.52 16.34 -20.95
C GLY A 240 -23.09 15.15 -20.10
N ALA A 241 -23.12 13.94 -20.62
CA ALA A 241 -22.70 12.76 -19.88
C ALA A 241 -21.25 12.90 -19.38
N SER A 242 -21.03 12.53 -18.14
CA SER A 242 -19.74 12.63 -17.45
C SER A 242 -19.34 11.27 -16.89
N LEU A 243 -18.06 10.94 -17.00
CA LEU A 243 -17.46 9.76 -16.41
C LEU A 243 -16.47 10.19 -15.32
N LYS A 244 -16.65 9.70 -14.10
CA LYS A 244 -15.68 9.83 -13.03
C LYS A 244 -14.95 8.52 -12.83
N ARG A 245 -13.65 8.58 -12.66
CA ARG A 245 -12.76 7.43 -12.50
C ARG A 245 -11.95 7.54 -11.23
N LYS A 246 -11.79 6.44 -10.52
CA LYS A 246 -10.90 6.39 -9.36
C LYS A 246 -9.45 6.45 -9.80
N LEU A 247 -8.66 7.20 -9.04
CA LEU A 247 -7.20 7.20 -9.21
C LEU A 247 -6.63 5.88 -8.73
N THR A 248 -5.80 5.27 -9.56
CA THR A 248 -4.99 4.12 -9.14
C THR A 248 -3.81 4.58 -8.26
N THR A 249 -3.26 3.66 -7.47
CA THR A 249 -2.09 3.95 -6.63
C THR A 249 -0.90 4.45 -7.47
N ASP A 250 -0.72 3.93 -8.67
CA ASP A 250 0.37 4.33 -9.57
C ASP A 250 0.13 5.71 -10.18
N GLU A 251 -1.12 6.03 -10.57
CA GLU A 251 -1.50 7.36 -11.03
C GLU A 251 -1.31 8.40 -9.91
N LEU A 252 -1.66 8.07 -8.66
CA LEU A 252 -1.39 8.93 -7.49
C LEU A 252 0.10 9.20 -7.30
N ARG A 253 0.95 8.17 -7.36
CA ARG A 253 2.41 8.34 -7.25
C ARG A 253 2.99 9.19 -8.39
N GLN A 254 2.49 9.02 -9.62
CA GLN A 254 2.92 9.85 -10.75
C GLN A 254 2.55 11.32 -10.53
N ILE A 255 1.32 11.60 -10.07
CA ILE A 255 0.86 12.95 -9.76
C ILE A 255 1.71 13.56 -8.63
N GLU A 256 1.99 12.81 -7.56
CA GLU A 256 2.88 13.25 -6.47
C GLU A 256 4.28 13.60 -6.97
N THR A 257 4.86 12.75 -7.81
CA THR A 257 6.20 12.96 -8.39
C THR A 257 6.23 14.23 -9.25
N LEU A 258 5.21 14.42 -10.10
CA LEU A 258 5.11 15.62 -10.96
C LEU A 258 4.95 16.91 -10.13
N LEU A 259 4.21 16.86 -9.04
CA LEU A 259 4.05 18.00 -8.13
C LEU A 259 5.34 18.30 -7.37
N GLN A 260 6.08 17.29 -6.94
CA GLN A 260 7.40 17.49 -6.33
C GLN A 260 8.39 18.16 -7.28
N LEU A 261 8.37 17.79 -8.56
CA LEU A 261 9.23 18.37 -9.60
C LEU A 261 8.81 19.81 -9.96
N SER A 262 7.51 20.14 -9.92
CA SER A 262 7.01 21.46 -10.28
C SER A 262 7.17 22.50 -9.17
N ASN A 263 7.30 22.09 -7.90
CA ASN A 263 7.32 22.95 -6.72
C ASN A 263 8.73 23.11 -6.13
N ASN A 264 9.52 24.02 -6.70
CA ASN A 264 10.76 24.49 -6.06
C ASN A 264 10.54 25.50 -4.91
N SER A 265 9.29 25.77 -4.47
CA SER A 265 8.98 26.72 -3.40
C SER A 265 8.36 26.02 -2.18
N LYS A 266 8.98 26.21 -1.02
CA LYS A 266 8.65 25.54 0.27
C LYS A 266 7.25 25.82 0.82
N GLN A 267 6.55 26.86 0.34
CA GLN A 267 5.32 27.37 0.95
C GLN A 267 4.02 26.76 0.40
N SER A 268 4.08 26.02 -0.72
CA SER A 268 2.89 25.42 -1.36
C SER A 268 2.71 23.92 -1.08
N ARG A 269 3.62 23.28 -0.35
CA ARG A 269 3.63 21.81 -0.17
C ARG A 269 2.44 21.29 0.64
N ASP A 270 2.13 21.94 1.75
CA ASP A 270 1.16 21.40 2.72
C ASP A 270 -0.28 21.49 2.22
N SER A 271 -0.63 22.57 1.53
CA SER A 271 -2.01 22.74 1.01
C SER A 271 -2.30 21.88 -0.23
N ILE A 272 -1.29 21.61 -1.06
CA ILE A 272 -1.44 20.79 -2.28
C ILE A 272 -1.45 19.31 -1.93
N SER A 273 -0.58 18.85 -1.01
CA SER A 273 -0.55 17.45 -0.54
C SER A 273 -1.84 17.05 0.18
N VAL A 274 -2.41 17.93 1.01
CA VAL A 274 -3.71 17.72 1.66
C VAL A 274 -4.85 17.69 0.64
N SER A 275 -4.79 18.52 -0.41
CA SER A 275 -5.80 18.54 -1.47
C SER A 275 -5.77 17.25 -2.33
N LEU A 276 -4.57 16.71 -2.60
CA LEU A 276 -4.39 15.47 -3.37
C LEU A 276 -4.74 14.21 -2.59
N ALA A 277 -4.43 14.15 -1.31
CA ALA A 277 -4.83 13.04 -0.45
C ALA A 277 -6.36 12.85 -0.42
N ASN A 278 -7.12 13.92 -0.69
CA ASN A 278 -8.57 13.90 -0.80
C ASN A 278 -9.08 13.65 -2.22
N LEU A 279 -8.21 13.63 -3.24
CA LEU A 279 -8.61 13.41 -4.63
C LEU A 279 -8.73 11.90 -4.89
N LYS A 280 -9.90 11.35 -4.59
CA LYS A 280 -10.17 9.93 -4.82
C LYS A 280 -10.60 9.61 -6.25
N GLU A 281 -11.15 10.60 -6.96
CA GLU A 281 -11.75 10.42 -8.28
C GLU A 281 -11.42 11.63 -9.18
N TYR A 282 -11.31 11.38 -10.47
CA TYR A 282 -11.14 12.43 -11.48
C TYR A 282 -12.13 12.25 -12.64
N PRO A 283 -12.60 13.36 -13.26
CA PRO A 283 -13.46 13.28 -14.41
C PRO A 283 -12.66 12.90 -15.65
N VAL A 284 -13.19 11.97 -16.40
CA VAL A 284 -12.71 11.59 -17.74
C VAL A 284 -13.59 12.28 -18.77
N GLY A 285 -12.98 13.03 -19.67
CA GLY A 285 -13.71 13.69 -20.76
C GLY A 285 -14.19 12.67 -21.79
N ILE A 286 -15.50 12.44 -21.86
CA ILE A 286 -16.12 11.47 -22.78
C ILE A 286 -16.94 12.20 -23.86
N ASP A 287 -17.21 11.49 -24.95
CA ASP A 287 -18.21 11.87 -25.96
C ASP A 287 -19.18 10.70 -26.12
N LEU A 288 -20.15 10.60 -25.20
CA LEU A 288 -21.08 9.50 -25.16
C LEU A 288 -21.92 9.41 -26.45
N GLN A 289 -22.22 10.55 -27.09
CA GLN A 289 -22.95 10.57 -28.35
C GLN A 289 -22.20 9.81 -29.45
N LYS A 290 -20.88 10.04 -29.56
CA LYS A 290 -20.05 9.31 -30.54
C LYS A 290 -19.83 7.87 -30.16
N ALA A 291 -19.65 7.59 -28.86
CA ALA A 291 -19.51 6.22 -28.37
C ALA A 291 -20.72 5.36 -28.72
N LEU A 292 -21.93 5.90 -28.54
CA LEU A 292 -23.16 5.21 -28.91
C LEU A 292 -23.40 5.10 -30.43
N ALA A 293 -22.96 6.11 -31.20
CA ALA A 293 -23.08 6.08 -32.67
C ALA A 293 -22.11 5.10 -33.33
N HIS A 294 -20.93 4.92 -32.74
CA HIS A 294 -19.86 4.04 -33.24
C HIS A 294 -19.29 3.16 -32.13
N PRO A 295 -20.03 2.11 -31.68
CA PRO A 295 -19.54 1.16 -30.70
C PRO A 295 -18.20 0.54 -31.11
N GLY A 296 -17.29 0.41 -30.12
CA GLY A 296 -15.94 -0.10 -30.36
C GLY A 296 -14.92 0.93 -30.85
N SER A 297 -15.34 2.17 -31.14
CA SER A 297 -14.43 3.26 -31.54
C SER A 297 -13.54 3.75 -30.36
N ALA A 298 -12.63 4.68 -30.66
CA ALA A 298 -11.78 5.31 -29.65
C ALA A 298 -12.57 6.17 -28.65
N ASP A 299 -13.74 6.70 -29.06
CA ASP A 299 -14.64 7.46 -28.17
C ASP A 299 -15.43 6.53 -27.22
N ASP A 300 -15.59 5.26 -27.56
CA ASP A 300 -16.26 4.23 -26.77
C ASP A 300 -15.26 3.60 -25.76
N LEU A 301 -15.01 4.32 -24.68
CA LEU A 301 -13.99 3.99 -23.71
C LEU A 301 -14.26 2.68 -22.99
N VAL A 302 -13.18 1.94 -22.71
CA VAL A 302 -13.20 0.79 -21.81
C VAL A 302 -13.36 1.25 -20.37
N LEU A 303 -14.29 0.64 -19.67
CA LEU A 303 -14.61 0.92 -18.28
C LEU A 303 -13.60 0.27 -17.33
N ARG A 304 -13.45 0.87 -16.13
CA ARG A 304 -12.61 0.35 -15.05
C ARG A 304 -13.43 0.19 -13.78
N ASP A 305 -12.96 -0.65 -12.89
CA ASP A 305 -13.58 -0.81 -11.57
C ASP A 305 -13.74 0.52 -10.85
N GLY A 306 -14.95 0.76 -10.34
CA GLY A 306 -15.33 1.97 -9.64
C GLY A 306 -15.63 3.18 -10.52
N ASP A 307 -15.67 3.04 -11.85
CA ASP A 307 -16.12 4.12 -12.75
C ASP A 307 -17.57 4.50 -12.43
N VAL A 308 -17.86 5.81 -12.46
CA VAL A 308 -19.20 6.36 -12.26
C VAL A 308 -19.59 7.14 -13.49
N LEU A 309 -20.53 6.60 -14.25
CA LEU A 309 -21.15 7.26 -15.40
C LEU A 309 -22.41 8.01 -14.94
N TYR A 310 -22.49 9.29 -15.25
CA TYR A 310 -23.68 10.10 -14.96
C TYR A 310 -24.17 10.78 -16.22
N ILE A 311 -25.45 10.60 -16.55
CA ILE A 311 -26.12 11.19 -17.71
C ILE A 311 -27.11 12.21 -17.18
N PRO A 312 -26.83 13.54 -17.33
CA PRO A 312 -27.73 14.55 -16.81
C PRO A 312 -28.99 14.70 -17.67
N GLN A 313 -30.02 15.27 -17.08
CA GLN A 313 -31.18 15.79 -17.82
C GLN A 313 -30.78 17.02 -18.63
N GLN A 314 -31.43 17.25 -19.76
CA GLN A 314 -31.22 18.41 -20.57
C GLN A 314 -31.56 19.67 -19.77
N GLN A 315 -30.57 20.55 -19.56
CA GLN A 315 -30.75 21.84 -18.88
C GLN A 315 -31.02 22.92 -19.91
N SER A 316 -31.84 23.88 -19.53
CA SER A 316 -32.16 25.06 -20.33
C SER A 316 -31.36 26.31 -19.96
N THR A 317 -30.38 26.21 -19.10
CA THR A 317 -29.62 27.34 -18.58
C THR A 317 -28.09 27.18 -18.77
N VAL A 318 -27.39 28.32 -18.79
CA VAL A 318 -25.94 28.46 -18.80
C VAL A 318 -25.55 29.26 -17.56
N LYS A 319 -24.65 28.73 -16.75
CA LYS A 319 -24.14 29.42 -15.57
C LYS A 319 -23.01 30.36 -15.97
N VAL A 320 -23.07 31.62 -15.51
CA VAL A 320 -21.99 32.59 -15.69
C VAL A 320 -21.44 32.97 -14.32
N SER A 321 -20.13 32.78 -14.13
CA SER A 321 -19.46 32.98 -12.84
C SER A 321 -18.10 33.67 -12.98
N GLY A 322 -17.49 34.00 -11.83
CA GLY A 322 -16.19 34.68 -11.75
C GLY A 322 -16.28 36.17 -11.82
N SER A 323 -15.34 36.82 -12.54
CA SER A 323 -15.21 38.29 -12.59
C SER A 323 -16.20 38.95 -13.58
N VAL A 324 -17.49 38.74 -13.34
CA VAL A 324 -18.60 39.41 -14.02
C VAL A 324 -19.30 40.35 -13.06
N THR A 325 -20.10 41.30 -13.56
CA THR A 325 -20.80 42.28 -12.73
C THR A 325 -21.86 41.59 -11.86
N TYR A 326 -22.62 40.64 -12.43
CA TYR A 326 -23.67 39.91 -11.74
C TYR A 326 -23.62 38.40 -12.10
N PRO A 327 -22.94 37.58 -11.31
CA PRO A 327 -22.93 36.13 -11.52
C PRO A 327 -24.35 35.55 -11.44
N ASN A 328 -24.80 34.85 -12.49
CA ASN A 328 -26.16 34.32 -12.58
C ASN A 328 -26.23 33.07 -13.48
N SER A 329 -27.41 32.50 -13.59
CA SER A 329 -27.75 31.47 -14.59
C SER A 329 -28.65 32.10 -15.66
N VAL A 330 -28.20 32.03 -16.88
CA VAL A 330 -28.83 32.63 -18.05
C VAL A 330 -29.58 31.55 -18.83
N THR A 331 -30.80 31.83 -19.31
CA THR A 331 -31.54 30.89 -20.15
C THR A 331 -30.82 30.69 -21.49
N TYR A 332 -30.58 29.42 -21.84
CA TYR A 332 -29.94 29.04 -23.10
C TYR A 332 -30.91 29.14 -24.26
N THR A 333 -30.51 29.82 -25.31
CA THR A 333 -31.19 29.79 -26.60
C THR A 333 -30.25 29.29 -27.70
N LYS A 334 -30.79 28.56 -28.67
CA LYS A 334 -29.99 27.97 -29.75
C LYS A 334 -29.28 29.07 -30.54
N GLY A 335 -27.95 28.96 -30.64
CA GLY A 335 -27.12 29.94 -31.36
C GLY A 335 -26.50 31.01 -30.47
N MET A 336 -26.83 31.07 -29.19
CA MET A 336 -26.24 31.99 -28.20
C MET A 336 -24.72 31.79 -28.10
N ASP A 337 -24.01 32.90 -28.02
CA ASP A 337 -22.54 32.87 -27.83
C ASP A 337 -22.14 33.31 -26.42
N VAL A 338 -20.85 33.26 -26.10
CA VAL A 338 -20.30 33.65 -24.79
C VAL A 338 -20.56 35.14 -24.50
N ARG A 339 -20.62 35.99 -25.52
CA ARG A 339 -20.86 37.45 -25.34
C ARG A 339 -22.30 37.70 -24.92
N ASP A 340 -23.24 36.99 -25.53
CA ASP A 340 -24.65 37.07 -25.16
C ASP A 340 -24.85 36.69 -23.69
N CYS A 341 -24.23 35.58 -23.25
CA CYS A 341 -24.28 35.16 -21.86
C CYS A 341 -23.65 36.18 -20.91
N LEU A 342 -22.49 36.72 -21.28
CA LEU A 342 -21.82 37.76 -20.49
C LEU A 342 -22.62 39.05 -20.43
N SER A 343 -23.27 39.47 -21.52
CA SER A 343 -24.14 40.64 -21.54
C SER A 343 -25.29 40.49 -20.54
N GLN A 344 -25.92 39.31 -20.49
CA GLN A 344 -26.99 39.02 -19.51
C GLN A 344 -26.48 38.92 -18.07
N ALA A 345 -25.18 38.70 -17.86
CA ALA A 345 -24.53 38.76 -16.54
C ALA A 345 -23.97 40.15 -16.20
N GLY A 346 -24.40 41.21 -16.93
CA GLY A 346 -23.95 42.57 -16.71
C GLY A 346 -22.55 42.89 -17.22
N GLY A 347 -21.95 41.99 -18.02
CA GLY A 347 -20.61 42.18 -18.59
C GLY A 347 -19.47 41.86 -17.62
N TYR A 348 -18.27 42.27 -18.02
CA TYR A 348 -17.05 42.10 -17.23
C TYR A 348 -16.96 43.17 -16.13
N ASN A 349 -16.56 42.80 -14.93
CA ASN A 349 -16.18 43.74 -13.89
C ASN A 349 -14.76 44.32 -14.11
N ASP A 350 -14.32 45.24 -13.26
CA ASP A 350 -13.04 45.96 -13.40
C ASP A 350 -11.80 45.08 -13.29
N ILE A 351 -11.90 44.00 -12.55
CA ILE A 351 -10.81 43.05 -12.34
C ILE A 351 -10.82 41.87 -13.33
N ALA A 352 -11.76 41.87 -14.28
CA ALA A 352 -11.92 40.75 -15.20
C ALA A 352 -10.77 40.59 -16.19
N ARG A 353 -10.28 39.40 -16.36
CA ARG A 353 -9.44 38.98 -17.48
C ARG A 353 -10.37 38.55 -18.62
N LYS A 354 -10.40 39.34 -19.69
CA LYS A 354 -11.34 39.19 -20.83
C LYS A 354 -11.04 37.95 -21.71
N TYR A 355 -10.79 36.79 -21.09
CA TYR A 355 -10.59 35.48 -21.70
C TYR A 355 -11.41 34.44 -20.93
N PRO A 356 -12.74 34.41 -21.13
CA PRO A 356 -13.60 33.47 -20.46
C PRO A 356 -13.27 32.05 -20.86
N ILE A 357 -13.50 31.15 -19.90
CA ILE A 357 -13.32 29.71 -20.01
C ILE A 357 -14.72 29.09 -19.98
N VAL A 358 -14.99 28.12 -20.85
CA VAL A 358 -16.25 27.37 -20.85
C VAL A 358 -15.98 25.95 -20.36
N ILE A 359 -16.70 25.57 -19.33
CA ILE A 359 -16.70 24.20 -18.80
C ILE A 359 -18.00 23.54 -19.20
N TYR A 360 -17.91 22.47 -19.99
CA TYR A 360 -19.08 21.69 -20.40
C TYR A 360 -19.48 20.67 -19.34
N MET A 361 -20.74 20.25 -19.37
CA MET A 361 -21.27 19.26 -18.41
C MET A 361 -20.51 17.94 -18.43
N ASN A 362 -19.92 17.56 -19.56
CA ASN A 362 -19.07 16.37 -19.71
C ASN A 362 -17.63 16.52 -19.19
N GLY A 363 -17.32 17.63 -18.49
CA GLY A 363 -16.00 17.90 -17.94
C GLY A 363 -14.98 18.46 -18.95
N LYS A 364 -15.32 18.58 -20.23
CA LYS A 364 -14.44 19.22 -21.22
C LYS A 364 -14.34 20.72 -20.94
N VAL A 365 -13.14 21.27 -21.14
CA VAL A 365 -12.86 22.69 -20.95
C VAL A 365 -12.40 23.30 -22.26
N ALA A 366 -12.99 24.45 -22.62
CA ALA A 366 -12.58 25.21 -23.76
C ALA A 366 -12.24 26.63 -23.37
N THR A 367 -11.12 27.13 -23.85
CA THR A 367 -10.64 28.48 -23.56
C THR A 367 -10.81 29.40 -24.74
N THR A 368 -11.00 30.70 -24.47
CA THR A 368 -11.00 31.73 -25.51
C THR A 368 -9.62 31.84 -26.15
N GLN A 369 -9.55 31.62 -27.45
CA GLN A 369 -8.31 31.68 -28.24
C GLN A 369 -8.15 33.09 -28.90
N ARG A 370 -6.91 33.57 -28.96
CA ARG A 370 -6.56 34.77 -29.72
C ARG A 370 -6.27 34.35 -31.16
N LYS A 371 -7.10 34.79 -32.11
CA LYS A 371 -6.91 34.62 -33.54
C LYS A 371 -6.53 35.97 -34.16
N MET A 372 -5.26 36.17 -34.54
CA MET A 372 -4.67 37.47 -34.90
C MET A 372 -4.66 38.48 -33.74
N ILE A 373 -4.11 39.69 -34.00
CA ILE A 373 -3.87 40.71 -32.96
C ILE A 373 -5.19 41.26 -32.37
N PHE A 374 -6.29 41.25 -33.12
CA PHE A 374 -7.55 41.90 -32.74
C PHE A 374 -8.75 40.97 -32.59
N PHE A 375 -8.68 39.69 -33.02
CA PHE A 375 -9.84 38.82 -33.02
C PHE A 375 -9.73 37.76 -31.94
N LYS A 376 -10.82 37.59 -31.15
CA LYS A 376 -10.96 36.47 -30.18
C LYS A 376 -11.94 35.46 -30.73
N ARG A 377 -11.58 34.21 -30.66
CA ARG A 377 -12.48 33.08 -30.91
C ARG A 377 -12.98 32.55 -29.58
N TYR A 378 -14.25 32.76 -29.31
CA TYR A 378 -14.90 32.23 -28.14
C TYR A 378 -15.27 30.73 -28.34
N PRO A 379 -15.25 29.95 -27.26
CA PRO A 379 -15.80 28.60 -27.31
C PRO A 379 -17.29 28.62 -27.61
N LYS A 380 -17.80 27.49 -28.13
CA LYS A 380 -19.23 27.30 -28.36
C LYS A 380 -19.94 27.13 -27.02
N VAL A 381 -21.10 27.80 -26.85
CA VAL A 381 -21.96 27.64 -25.70
C VAL A 381 -22.89 26.45 -25.92
N GLU A 382 -23.05 25.61 -24.91
CA GLU A 382 -23.97 24.48 -24.89
C GLU A 382 -24.84 24.50 -23.64
N PRO A 383 -26.05 23.92 -23.66
CA PRO A 383 -26.94 23.90 -22.51
C PRO A 383 -26.22 23.27 -21.28
N GLY A 384 -26.42 23.88 -20.11
CA GLY A 384 -25.81 23.42 -18.86
C GLY A 384 -24.31 23.71 -18.70
N CYS A 385 -23.64 24.34 -19.65
CA CYS A 385 -22.24 24.74 -19.47
C CYS A 385 -22.06 25.84 -18.45
N GLU A 386 -20.87 25.96 -17.88
CA GLU A 386 -20.47 27.08 -17.01
C GLU A 386 -19.42 27.94 -17.73
N ILE A 387 -19.68 29.23 -17.79
CA ILE A 387 -18.75 30.23 -18.31
C ILE A 387 -18.07 30.89 -17.11
N ILE A 388 -16.78 30.69 -16.99
CA ILE A 388 -15.98 31.32 -15.92
C ILE A 388 -15.14 32.45 -16.48
N VAL A 389 -15.25 33.62 -15.88
CA VAL A 389 -14.42 34.78 -16.19
C VAL A 389 -13.33 34.91 -15.12
N PRO A 390 -12.05 34.65 -15.44
CA PRO A 390 -10.97 34.75 -14.46
C PRO A 390 -10.70 36.24 -14.10
N ALA A 391 -10.17 36.47 -12.91
CA ALA A 391 -9.69 37.81 -12.51
C ALA A 391 -8.32 38.12 -13.16
N LYS A 392 -7.99 39.41 -13.27
CA LYS A 392 -6.62 39.86 -13.54
C LYS A 392 -5.80 39.66 -12.28
N THR A 393 -4.75 38.86 -12.37
CA THR A 393 -3.77 38.71 -11.29
C THR A 393 -2.94 40.01 -11.20
N GLN A 394 -2.79 40.59 -10.00
CA GLN A 394 -1.80 41.64 -9.77
C GLN A 394 -0.42 41.07 -10.14
N ARG A 395 0.42 41.89 -10.71
CA ARG A 395 1.71 41.62 -11.36
C ARG A 395 2.73 40.92 -10.47
N ASP A 396 2.48 39.70 -10.08
CA ASP A 396 3.52 38.83 -9.62
C ASP A 396 3.65 37.64 -10.59
N ARG A 397 4.85 37.48 -11.15
CA ARG A 397 5.21 36.46 -12.14
C ARG A 397 5.09 35.02 -11.62
N ARG A 398 4.41 34.80 -10.50
CA ARG A 398 4.18 33.51 -9.83
C ARG A 398 2.77 33.40 -9.28
N ALA A 399 1.75 33.51 -10.15
CA ALA A 399 0.42 33.09 -9.74
C ALA A 399 0.45 31.59 -9.48
N SER A 400 0.35 31.19 -8.20
CA SER A 400 0.34 29.78 -7.84
C SER A 400 -0.97 29.17 -8.33
N LEU A 401 -0.89 27.93 -8.81
CA LEU A 401 -2.05 27.09 -9.14
C LEU A 401 -3.13 27.09 -8.02
N ALA A 402 -2.72 27.33 -6.77
CA ALA A 402 -3.60 27.43 -5.61
C ALA A 402 -4.60 28.60 -5.67
N GLU A 403 -4.24 29.75 -6.28
CA GLU A 403 -5.16 30.88 -6.40
C GLU A 403 -6.26 30.65 -7.46
N ILE A 404 -5.98 29.85 -8.48
CA ILE A 404 -6.99 29.44 -9.46
C ILE A 404 -8.01 28.48 -8.82
N MET A 405 -7.57 27.69 -7.82
CA MET A 405 -8.41 26.74 -7.08
C MET A 405 -9.37 27.42 -6.09
N SER A 406 -9.04 28.60 -5.58
CA SER A 406 -9.87 29.28 -4.56
C SER A 406 -11.13 29.93 -5.13
N VAL A 407 -11.23 30.11 -6.44
CA VAL A 407 -12.35 30.83 -7.11
C VAL A 407 -13.49 29.92 -7.55
N GLY A 408 -13.27 28.60 -7.54
CA GLY A 408 -14.28 27.61 -7.95
C GLY A 408 -14.58 26.59 -6.86
N SER A 409 -15.66 26.78 -6.11
CA SER A 409 -16.12 25.84 -5.08
C SER A 409 -16.78 24.56 -5.64
N SER A 410 -16.62 24.25 -6.93
CA SER A 410 -17.18 23.05 -7.54
C SER A 410 -16.09 22.07 -7.96
N VAL A 411 -16.34 20.78 -7.73
CA VAL A 411 -15.51 19.64 -8.13
C VAL A 411 -15.06 19.69 -9.60
N THR A 412 -15.80 20.42 -10.43
CA THR A 412 -15.55 20.65 -11.85
C THR A 412 -14.29 21.47 -12.14
N SER A 413 -13.87 22.37 -11.24
CA SER A 413 -12.67 23.20 -11.45
C SER A 413 -11.36 22.45 -11.28
N MET A 414 -11.34 21.42 -10.42
CA MET A 414 -10.17 20.56 -10.25
C MET A 414 -9.92 19.65 -11.46
N ALA A 415 -11.00 19.21 -12.10
CA ALA A 415 -10.92 18.44 -13.32
C ALA A 415 -10.29 19.19 -14.49
N ALA A 416 -10.67 20.47 -14.64
CA ALA A 416 -10.08 21.35 -15.63
C ALA A 416 -8.57 21.51 -15.44
N MET A 417 -8.11 21.46 -14.21
CA MET A 417 -6.71 21.62 -13.85
C MET A 417 -5.88 20.38 -14.18
N ILE A 418 -6.39 19.19 -13.86
CA ILE A 418 -5.72 17.92 -14.17
C ILE A 418 -5.64 17.75 -15.70
N THR A 419 -6.71 18.06 -16.43
CA THR A 419 -6.72 17.99 -17.90
C THR A 419 -5.76 19.01 -18.52
N SER A 420 -5.62 20.21 -17.96
CA SER A 420 -4.66 21.21 -18.43
C SER A 420 -3.22 20.83 -18.12
N MET A 421 -2.95 20.17 -17.00
CA MET A 421 -1.62 19.63 -16.67
C MET A 421 -1.23 18.49 -17.64
N ILE A 422 -2.14 17.56 -17.92
CA ILE A 422 -1.88 16.47 -18.87
C ILE A 422 -1.62 17.00 -20.29
N ASN A 423 -2.30 18.09 -20.68
CA ASN A 423 -2.10 18.72 -22.00
C ASN A 423 -0.86 19.64 -22.09
N LEU A 424 -0.30 20.08 -20.95
CA LEU A 424 0.96 20.84 -20.89
C LEU A 424 2.20 19.92 -20.94
N LEU A 425 2.00 18.62 -20.71
CA LEU A 425 3.04 17.60 -20.73
C LEU A 425 3.10 16.78 -22.04
N LYS A 426 2.22 17.10 -23.01
CA LYS A 426 2.29 16.65 -24.39
C LYS A 426 2.80 17.79 -25.32
#